data_0b345421d7264b4731c425bb9140e023
#
_entry.id   0b345421d7264b4731c425bb9140e023
#
_cell.length_a   1.000
_cell.length_b   1.000
_cell.length_c   1.000
_cell.angle_alpha   90.00
_cell.angle_beta   90.00
_cell.angle_gamma   90.00
#
_symmetry.space_group_name_H-M   'P 1'
#
loop_
_entity.id
_entity.type
_entity.pdbx_description
1 polymer ?
#
loop_
_entity_poly.entity_id
_entity_poly.type
_entity_poly.pdbx_seq_one_letter_code
_entity_poly.pdbx_strand_id
1 'polypeptide(L)'
;GYIGSEYEKIIEIFNHQVALKYPFDTSHSYFDCTNFYFEIDREDDFRLKGPSKENKKEPIVGMGLLLDANQIPIGMKMYPGNESEKPVIRDIIDDLKQRNHISGRTIQVADKGLNCFENILHALKAGDGYIFSKSVKMLPETEKIWVLLENDYVDVKNKKGEVLYRIKDCVDDFNYNYTDKDGHRKALKLTEKRVVTFNPKLAEKQKLEINRQVEKAKK
;
A
#
# COMPACT_ATOMS: atom_id res chain seq x y z
N GLY A 1 1.39 0.44 -29.53
CA GLY A 1 0.62 1.24 -30.52
C GLY A 1 0.45 2.67 -29.99
N TYR A 2 0.02 3.60 -30.84
CA TYR A 2 -0.06 5.05 -30.57
C TYR A 2 -0.76 5.41 -29.23
N ILE A 3 -1.89 4.79 -28.92
CA ILE A 3 -2.60 5.02 -27.63
C ILE A 3 -1.73 4.64 -26.45
N GLY A 4 -0.97 3.54 -26.54
CA GLY A 4 -0.10 3.10 -25.46
C GLY A 4 1.09 4.03 -25.22
N SER A 5 1.63 4.67 -26.27
CA SER A 5 2.71 5.65 -26.12
C SER A 5 2.26 7.00 -25.56
N GLU A 6 0.95 7.30 -25.65
CA GLU A 6 0.35 8.57 -25.20
C GLU A 6 -0.49 8.40 -23.91
N TYR A 7 -0.38 7.28 -23.19
CA TYR A 7 -1.30 6.98 -22.10
C TYR A 7 -1.26 8.04 -20.98
N GLU A 8 -0.10 8.59 -20.65
CA GLU A 8 0.03 9.63 -19.62
C GLU A 8 -0.75 10.89 -20.00
N LYS A 9 -0.65 11.33 -21.25
CA LYS A 9 -1.39 12.47 -21.78
C LYS A 9 -2.90 12.22 -21.80
N ILE A 10 -3.32 11.00 -22.10
CA ILE A 10 -4.73 10.61 -22.08
C ILE A 10 -5.27 10.69 -20.66
N ILE A 11 -4.52 10.20 -19.67
CA ILE A 11 -4.89 10.29 -18.26
C ILE A 11 -4.97 11.74 -17.80
N GLU A 12 -4.02 12.59 -18.19
CA GLU A 12 -4.02 14.01 -17.88
C GLU A 12 -5.27 14.72 -18.42
N ILE A 13 -5.62 14.49 -19.67
CA ILE A 13 -6.84 15.02 -20.29
C ILE A 13 -8.08 14.53 -19.54
N PHE A 14 -8.13 13.22 -19.24
CA PHE A 14 -9.23 12.63 -18.50
C PHE A 14 -9.38 13.27 -17.12
N ASN A 15 -8.31 13.38 -16.34
CA ASN A 15 -8.30 13.97 -15.01
C ASN A 15 -8.71 15.45 -15.07
N HIS A 16 -8.27 16.20 -16.08
CA HIS A 16 -8.70 17.59 -16.28
C HIS A 16 -10.23 17.67 -16.46
N GLN A 17 -10.80 16.83 -17.32
CA GLN A 17 -12.25 16.82 -17.55
C GLN A 17 -13.05 16.38 -16.31
N VAL A 18 -12.54 15.43 -15.56
CA VAL A 18 -13.15 14.98 -14.29
C VAL A 18 -13.12 16.11 -13.27
N ALA A 19 -11.98 16.79 -13.11
CA ALA A 19 -11.79 17.87 -12.14
C ALA A 19 -12.71 19.07 -12.38
N LEU A 20 -13.17 19.31 -13.62
CA LEU A 20 -14.15 20.34 -13.92
C LEU A 20 -15.53 20.09 -13.29
N LYS A 21 -15.86 18.81 -13.02
CA LYS A 21 -17.14 18.40 -12.41
C LYS A 21 -17.00 17.95 -10.96
N TYR A 22 -15.86 17.33 -10.64
CA TYR A 22 -15.57 16.73 -9.35
C TYR A 22 -14.18 17.17 -8.91
N PRO A 23 -14.06 18.29 -8.17
CA PRO A 23 -12.78 18.75 -7.67
C PRO A 23 -12.16 17.66 -6.79
N PHE A 24 -10.90 17.32 -7.08
CA PHE A 24 -10.19 16.27 -6.33
C PHE A 24 -9.93 16.70 -4.89
N ASP A 25 -10.19 15.79 -3.96
CA ASP A 25 -9.78 15.92 -2.56
C ASP A 25 -8.47 15.17 -2.33
N THR A 26 -7.37 15.90 -2.37
CA THR A 26 -6.02 15.35 -2.18
C THR A 26 -5.53 15.37 -0.73
N SER A 27 -6.44 15.56 0.25
CA SER A 27 -6.12 15.44 1.69
C SER A 27 -5.61 14.05 2.05
N HIS A 28 -6.12 13.01 1.36
CA HIS A 28 -5.66 11.62 1.44
C HIS A 28 -5.43 11.08 0.02
N SER A 29 -4.41 10.26 -0.12
CA SER A 29 -4.06 9.59 -1.38
C SER A 29 -3.94 8.09 -1.13
N TYR A 30 -4.84 7.30 -1.72
CA TYR A 30 -4.83 5.84 -1.62
C TYR A 30 -4.06 5.25 -2.79
N PHE A 31 -3.07 4.43 -2.50
CA PHE A 31 -2.25 3.81 -3.51
C PHE A 31 -2.25 2.29 -3.39
N ASP A 32 -2.46 1.62 -4.50
CA ASP A 32 -2.29 0.17 -4.63
C ASP A 32 -1.69 -0.18 -6.00
N CYS A 33 -1.04 -1.35 -6.04
CA CYS A 33 -0.51 -1.92 -7.27
C CYS A 33 -1.27 -3.20 -7.63
N THR A 34 -1.40 -3.43 -8.92
CA THR A 34 -1.89 -4.71 -9.47
C THR A 34 -1.01 -5.19 -10.60
N ASN A 35 -1.15 -6.45 -10.99
CA ASN A 35 -0.39 -7.05 -12.08
C ASN A 35 -1.35 -7.60 -13.12
N PHE A 36 -1.03 -7.38 -14.39
CA PHE A 36 -1.67 -8.04 -15.52
C PHE A 36 -0.72 -9.10 -16.05
N TYR A 37 -1.17 -10.33 -16.21
CA TYR A 37 -0.40 -11.39 -16.84
C TYR A 37 -0.78 -11.55 -18.31
N PHE A 38 0.18 -12.03 -19.10
CA PHE A 38 0.04 -12.21 -20.54
C PHE A 38 0.39 -13.64 -20.93
N GLU A 39 -0.53 -14.33 -21.56
CA GLU A 39 -0.32 -15.67 -22.12
C GLU A 39 0.49 -15.56 -23.42
N ILE A 40 1.78 -15.31 -23.28
CA ILE A 40 2.75 -15.17 -24.39
C ILE A 40 3.96 -16.06 -24.15
N ASP A 41 4.54 -16.57 -25.22
CA ASP A 41 5.68 -17.49 -25.16
C ASP A 41 7.02 -16.78 -24.89
N ARG A 42 7.11 -15.49 -25.22
CA ARG A 42 8.35 -14.71 -25.12
C ARG A 42 8.12 -13.43 -24.37
N GLU A 43 9.10 -13.08 -23.53
CA GLU A 43 9.21 -11.79 -22.89
C GLU A 43 9.59 -10.71 -23.90
N ASP A 44 9.21 -9.46 -23.63
CA ASP A 44 9.70 -8.26 -24.29
C ASP A 44 10.20 -7.25 -23.25
N ASP A 45 10.53 -6.04 -23.68
CA ASP A 45 11.12 -5.01 -22.79
C ASP A 45 10.21 -4.57 -21.65
N PHE A 46 8.92 -4.94 -21.66
CA PHE A 46 7.93 -4.48 -20.70
C PHE A 46 7.16 -5.64 -20.03
N ARG A 47 6.77 -6.64 -20.84
CA ARG A 47 6.11 -7.85 -20.33
C ARG A 47 7.17 -8.86 -19.89
N LEU A 48 7.52 -8.80 -18.61
CA LEU A 48 8.61 -9.56 -18.02
C LEU A 48 8.11 -10.45 -16.89
N LYS A 49 8.78 -11.59 -16.67
CA LYS A 49 8.50 -12.46 -15.53
C LYS A 49 8.97 -11.81 -14.25
N GLY A 50 8.11 -11.82 -13.24
CA GLY A 50 8.40 -11.21 -11.96
C GLY A 50 7.47 -11.67 -10.84
N PRO A 51 7.59 -11.11 -9.64
CA PRO A 51 6.71 -11.43 -8.53
C PRO A 51 5.26 -11.10 -8.86
N SER A 52 4.44 -12.13 -9.06
CA SER A 52 3.00 -11.98 -9.34
C SER A 52 2.19 -12.19 -8.06
N LYS A 53 1.17 -11.35 -7.84
CA LYS A 53 0.21 -11.49 -6.72
C LYS A 53 -0.54 -12.84 -6.77
N GLU A 54 -0.71 -13.40 -7.96
CA GLU A 54 -1.40 -14.68 -8.20
C GLU A 54 -0.46 -15.87 -8.37
N ASN A 55 0.86 -15.69 -8.15
CA ASN A 55 1.91 -16.70 -8.38
C ASN A 55 1.92 -17.25 -9.82
N LYS A 56 1.57 -16.42 -10.79
CA LYS A 56 1.62 -16.74 -12.21
C LYS A 56 3.09 -16.86 -12.68
N LYS A 57 3.31 -17.74 -13.66
CA LYS A 57 4.63 -17.95 -14.30
C LYS A 57 4.79 -17.18 -15.60
N GLU A 58 3.69 -16.69 -16.14
CA GLU A 58 3.61 -15.90 -17.37
C GLU A 58 4.21 -14.50 -17.14
N PRO A 59 4.70 -13.85 -18.20
CA PRO A 59 5.13 -12.46 -18.14
C PRO A 59 4.01 -11.55 -17.65
N ILE A 60 4.36 -10.59 -16.82
CA ILE A 60 3.44 -9.63 -16.20
C ILE A 60 3.82 -8.19 -16.54
N VAL A 61 2.89 -7.30 -16.36
CA VAL A 61 3.07 -5.85 -16.31
C VAL A 61 2.46 -5.36 -15.01
N GLY A 62 3.19 -4.55 -14.28
CA GLY A 62 2.69 -3.90 -13.08
C GLY A 62 1.96 -2.59 -13.39
N MET A 63 0.94 -2.26 -12.61
CA MET A 63 0.24 -0.99 -12.64
C MET A 63 0.06 -0.48 -11.21
N GLY A 64 0.56 0.72 -10.94
CA GLY A 64 0.26 1.49 -9.75
C GLY A 64 -0.88 2.45 -10.01
N LEU A 65 -1.85 2.52 -9.12
CA LEU A 65 -3.01 3.41 -9.21
C LEU A 65 -3.08 4.28 -7.94
N LEU A 66 -3.19 5.57 -8.11
CA LEU A 66 -3.42 6.53 -7.04
C LEU A 66 -4.84 7.09 -7.12
N LEU A 67 -5.55 7.04 -6.00
CA LEU A 67 -6.89 7.58 -5.83
C LEU A 67 -6.85 8.77 -4.86
N ASP A 68 -7.75 9.72 -5.03
CA ASP A 68 -7.99 10.80 -4.08
C ASP A 68 -8.80 10.33 -2.85
N ALA A 69 -9.12 11.22 -1.92
CA ALA A 69 -9.91 10.92 -0.72
C ALA A 69 -11.34 10.41 -1.02
N ASN A 70 -11.88 10.75 -2.18
CA ASN A 70 -13.19 10.29 -2.66
C ASN A 70 -13.10 9.01 -3.51
N GLN A 71 -11.91 8.39 -3.57
CA GLN A 71 -11.61 7.19 -4.35
C GLN A 71 -11.70 7.40 -5.87
N ILE A 72 -11.50 8.65 -6.33
CA ILE A 72 -11.42 8.98 -7.76
C ILE A 72 -9.98 8.77 -8.21
N PRO A 73 -9.72 8.04 -9.32
CA PRO A 73 -8.38 7.88 -9.88
C PRO A 73 -7.79 9.23 -10.31
N ILE A 74 -6.61 9.56 -9.79
CA ILE A 74 -5.89 10.80 -10.09
C ILE A 74 -4.51 10.59 -10.68
N GLY A 75 -3.95 9.38 -10.55
CA GLY A 75 -2.65 9.02 -11.12
C GLY A 75 -2.53 7.54 -11.39
N MET A 76 -1.78 7.20 -12.44
CA MET A 76 -1.48 5.83 -12.80
C MET A 76 -0.08 5.74 -13.39
N LYS A 77 0.63 4.65 -13.08
CA LYS A 77 1.91 4.33 -13.72
C LYS A 77 1.98 2.86 -14.05
N MET A 78 2.34 2.57 -15.29
CA MET A 78 2.68 1.22 -15.73
C MET A 78 4.18 1.01 -15.56
N TYR A 79 4.60 -0.22 -15.17
CA TYR A 79 6.01 -0.58 -15.00
C TYR A 79 6.27 -2.03 -15.42
N PRO A 80 7.51 -2.36 -15.85
CA PRO A 80 7.89 -3.71 -16.24
C PRO A 80 7.67 -4.74 -15.13
N GLY A 81 7.28 -5.95 -15.51
CA GLY A 81 6.88 -7.01 -14.57
C GLY A 81 7.96 -7.47 -13.59
N ASN A 82 9.23 -7.27 -13.91
CA ASN A 82 10.37 -7.59 -13.04
C ASN A 82 10.77 -6.46 -12.08
N GLU A 83 10.13 -5.30 -12.16
CA GLU A 83 10.42 -4.18 -11.29
C GLU A 83 9.66 -4.26 -9.97
N SER A 84 10.23 -3.63 -8.95
CA SER A 84 9.59 -3.51 -7.63
C SER A 84 8.47 -2.48 -7.64
N GLU A 85 7.34 -2.82 -7.04
CA GLU A 85 6.21 -1.88 -6.86
C GLU A 85 6.51 -0.74 -5.86
N LYS A 86 7.51 -0.91 -4.98
CA LYS A 86 7.79 0.04 -3.89
C LYS A 86 8.18 1.47 -4.35
N PRO A 87 8.99 1.67 -5.41
CA PRO A 87 9.28 3.02 -5.89
C PRO A 87 8.10 3.72 -6.56
N VAL A 88 7.19 2.96 -7.15
CA VAL A 88 6.11 3.46 -8.03
C VAL A 88 5.24 4.51 -7.35
N ILE A 89 4.92 4.33 -6.05
CA ILE A 89 4.16 5.33 -5.28
C ILE A 89 4.88 6.68 -5.22
N ARG A 90 6.19 6.68 -5.03
CA ARG A 90 6.98 7.93 -4.96
C ARG A 90 6.93 8.68 -6.28
N ASP A 91 7.17 7.94 -7.38
CA ASP A 91 7.19 8.50 -8.72
C ASP A 91 5.85 9.13 -9.10
N ILE A 92 4.72 8.47 -8.80
CA ILE A 92 3.39 9.00 -9.09
C ILE A 92 3.09 10.24 -8.25
N ILE A 93 3.41 10.23 -6.95
CA ILE A 93 3.15 11.37 -6.07
C ILE A 93 4.01 12.56 -6.47
N ASP A 94 5.28 12.35 -6.80
CA ASP A 94 6.18 13.41 -7.24
C ASP A 94 5.69 14.04 -8.55
N ASP A 95 5.28 13.22 -9.52
CA ASP A 95 4.72 13.68 -10.79
C ASP A 95 3.45 14.52 -10.58
N LEU A 96 2.51 14.05 -9.77
CA LEU A 96 1.27 14.77 -9.49
C LEU A 96 1.50 16.08 -8.72
N LYS A 97 2.46 16.12 -7.80
CA LYS A 97 2.86 17.35 -7.12
C LYS A 97 3.53 18.33 -8.08
N GLN A 98 4.39 17.84 -8.96
CA GLN A 98 5.06 18.65 -9.96
C GLN A 98 4.07 19.29 -10.95
N ARG A 99 3.02 18.56 -11.31
CA ARG A 99 1.94 19.04 -12.18
C ARG A 99 0.85 19.83 -11.44
N ASN A 100 1.01 20.08 -10.14
CA ASN A 100 0.03 20.74 -9.27
C ASN A 100 -1.33 20.04 -9.16
N HIS A 101 -1.41 18.73 -9.42
CA HIS A 101 -2.62 17.93 -9.23
C HIS A 101 -2.80 17.56 -7.75
N ILE A 102 -1.70 17.47 -7.00
CA ILE A 102 -1.71 17.41 -5.53
C ILE A 102 -1.11 18.72 -5.03
N SER A 103 -1.93 19.56 -4.42
CA SER A 103 -1.50 20.81 -3.80
C SER A 103 -1.34 20.64 -2.29
N GLY A 104 -0.17 21.06 -1.76
CA GLY A 104 0.09 21.03 -0.34
C GLY A 104 0.36 19.62 0.22
N ARG A 105 -0.04 19.41 1.48
CA ARG A 105 0.15 18.17 2.22
C ARG A 105 -0.93 17.15 1.87
N THR A 106 -0.52 15.89 1.65
CA THR A 106 -1.42 14.74 1.57
C THR A 106 -1.08 13.70 2.63
N ILE A 107 -2.01 12.77 2.92
CA ILE A 107 -1.73 11.58 3.72
C ILE A 107 -1.69 10.39 2.76
N GLN A 108 -0.50 9.82 2.58
CA GLN A 108 -0.29 8.66 1.72
C GLN A 108 -0.78 7.39 2.41
N VAL A 109 -1.76 6.70 1.83
CA VAL A 109 -2.33 5.46 2.37
C VAL A 109 -1.99 4.30 1.45
N ALA A 110 -1.31 3.28 1.98
CA ALA A 110 -0.90 2.12 1.19
C ALA A 110 -0.89 0.83 2.01
N ASP A 111 -0.90 -0.29 1.31
CA ASP A 111 -0.88 -1.62 1.91
C ASP A 111 0.52 -2.02 2.42
N LYS A 112 0.61 -3.22 3.02
CA LYS A 112 1.86 -3.77 3.61
C LYS A 112 2.97 -4.03 2.58
N GLY A 113 2.65 -4.24 1.31
CA GLY A 113 3.63 -4.45 0.24
C GLY A 113 4.49 -3.21 -0.01
N LEU A 114 3.88 -2.05 0.21
CA LEU A 114 4.48 -0.74 -0.01
C LEU A 114 5.11 -0.11 1.25
N ASN A 115 4.93 -0.77 2.41
CA ASN A 115 5.52 -0.31 3.67
C ASN A 115 7.03 -0.60 3.68
N CYS A 116 7.81 0.38 3.26
CA CYS A 116 9.26 0.38 3.39
C CYS A 116 9.74 1.75 3.90
N PHE A 117 10.93 1.77 4.48
CA PHE A 117 11.47 3.00 5.06
C PHE A 117 11.64 4.13 4.03
N GLU A 118 12.02 3.79 2.81
CA GLU A 118 12.19 4.75 1.72
C GLU A 118 10.89 5.49 1.39
N ASN A 119 9.74 4.80 1.44
CA ASN A 119 8.42 5.42 1.22
C ASN A 119 8.03 6.32 2.40
N ILE A 120 8.30 5.89 3.64
CA ILE A 120 8.10 6.71 4.84
C ILE A 120 8.98 7.98 4.77
N LEU A 121 10.26 7.81 4.47
CA LEU A 121 11.20 8.93 4.37
C LEU A 121 10.81 9.91 3.26
N HIS A 122 10.33 9.40 2.13
CA HIS A 122 9.85 10.22 1.02
C HIS A 122 8.64 11.06 1.45
N ALA A 123 7.62 10.46 2.09
CA ALA A 123 6.46 11.17 2.60
C ALA A 123 6.87 12.28 3.58
N LEU A 124 7.75 11.96 4.55
CA LEU A 124 8.24 12.94 5.53
C LEU A 124 9.00 14.11 4.90
N LYS A 125 9.87 13.84 3.92
CA LYS A 125 10.61 14.87 3.19
C LYS A 125 9.70 15.80 2.39
N ALA A 126 8.60 15.25 1.85
CA ALA A 126 7.59 16.02 1.13
C ALA A 126 6.63 16.81 2.05
N GLY A 127 6.77 16.68 3.40
CA GLY A 127 5.86 17.26 4.38
C GLY A 127 4.52 16.53 4.46
N ASP A 128 4.41 15.34 3.86
CA ASP A 128 3.21 14.51 3.85
C ASP A 128 3.06 13.69 5.14
N GLY A 129 1.85 13.21 5.38
CA GLY A 129 1.61 12.13 6.33
C GLY A 129 1.62 10.77 5.64
N TYR A 130 1.61 9.68 6.44
CA TYR A 130 1.48 8.34 5.90
C TYR A 130 0.65 7.42 6.82
N ILE A 131 -0.07 6.50 6.21
CA ILE A 131 -0.76 5.39 6.85
C ILE A 131 -0.42 4.13 6.07
N PHE A 132 0.60 3.40 6.50
CA PHE A 132 1.05 2.18 5.83
C PHE A 132 0.75 0.97 6.70
N SER A 133 0.05 -0.02 6.15
CA SER A 133 -0.20 -1.26 6.89
C SER A 133 1.08 -2.06 7.07
N LYS A 134 1.17 -2.83 8.15
CA LYS A 134 2.33 -3.66 8.49
C LYS A 134 1.89 -5.08 8.81
N SER A 135 2.64 -6.05 8.36
CA SER A 135 2.34 -7.45 8.66
C SER A 135 2.76 -7.78 10.09
N VAL A 136 1.84 -8.28 10.91
CA VAL A 136 2.14 -8.72 12.27
C VAL A 136 3.21 -9.81 12.31
N LYS A 137 3.26 -10.69 11.29
CA LYS A 137 4.28 -11.74 11.19
C LYS A 137 5.71 -11.20 11.08
N MET A 138 5.88 -10.00 10.54
CA MET A 138 7.18 -9.35 10.29
C MET A 138 7.58 -8.37 11.38
N LEU A 139 6.76 -8.21 12.44
CA LEU A 139 7.09 -7.33 13.55
C LEU A 139 8.21 -7.91 14.41
N PRO A 140 9.04 -7.08 15.06
CA PRO A 140 9.89 -7.49 16.17
C PRO A 140 9.09 -8.20 17.27
N GLU A 141 9.72 -9.09 18.02
CA GLU A 141 9.02 -9.90 19.03
C GLU A 141 8.30 -9.07 20.10
N THR A 142 8.93 -8.00 20.56
CA THR A 142 8.33 -7.06 21.52
C THR A 142 7.04 -6.42 21.00
N GLU A 143 7.02 -6.04 19.72
CA GLU A 143 5.83 -5.48 19.08
C GLU A 143 4.75 -6.56 18.88
N LYS A 144 5.13 -7.80 18.52
CA LYS A 144 4.19 -8.94 18.44
C LYS A 144 3.51 -9.22 19.77
N ILE A 145 4.29 -9.24 20.86
CA ILE A 145 3.74 -9.43 22.21
C ILE A 145 2.71 -8.35 22.49
N TRP A 146 3.03 -7.08 22.25
CA TRP A 146 2.08 -5.99 22.46
C TRP A 146 0.82 -6.15 21.60
N VAL A 147 0.95 -6.51 20.31
CA VAL A 147 -0.19 -6.74 19.41
C VAL A 147 -1.09 -7.86 19.91
N LEU A 148 -0.51 -8.97 20.42
CA LEU A 148 -1.24 -10.16 20.83
C LEU A 148 -1.83 -10.08 22.26
N LEU A 149 -1.36 -9.15 23.08
CA LEU A 149 -1.96 -8.93 24.41
C LEU A 149 -3.41 -8.47 24.27
N GLU A 150 -4.31 -9.13 24.99
CA GLU A 150 -5.75 -8.82 25.01
C GLU A 150 -6.08 -7.46 25.65
N ASN A 151 -5.17 -6.93 26.46
CA ASN A 151 -5.35 -5.67 27.17
C ASN A 151 -5.43 -4.50 26.19
N ASP A 152 -6.15 -3.46 26.60
CA ASP A 152 -6.27 -2.16 25.91
C ASP A 152 -7.04 -2.19 24.57
N TYR A 153 -7.60 -3.35 24.18
CA TYR A 153 -8.50 -3.41 23.04
C TYR A 153 -9.87 -2.84 23.39
N VAL A 154 -10.33 -1.89 22.59
CA VAL A 154 -11.67 -1.32 22.66
C VAL A 154 -12.55 -1.92 21.57
N ASP A 155 -13.76 -2.34 21.92
CA ASP A 155 -14.74 -2.87 20.98
C ASP A 155 -15.40 -1.75 20.19
N VAL A 156 -15.33 -1.84 18.86
CA VAL A 156 -16.12 -1.02 17.94
C VAL A 156 -17.36 -1.80 17.52
N LYS A 157 -18.54 -1.28 17.90
CA LYS A 157 -19.82 -1.96 17.73
C LYS A 157 -20.70 -1.25 16.68
N ASN A 158 -21.55 -2.01 16.01
CA ASN A 158 -22.58 -1.49 15.13
C ASN A 158 -23.79 -0.96 15.95
N LYS A 159 -24.78 -0.39 15.26
CA LYS A 159 -26.01 0.12 15.88
C LYS A 159 -26.85 -0.96 16.62
N LYS A 160 -26.59 -2.24 16.35
CA LYS A 160 -27.25 -3.39 17.02
C LYS A 160 -26.47 -3.91 18.23
N GLY A 161 -25.33 -3.29 18.57
CA GLY A 161 -24.46 -3.71 19.68
C GLY A 161 -23.49 -4.85 19.35
N GLU A 162 -23.45 -5.34 18.10
CA GLU A 162 -22.54 -6.40 17.68
C GLU A 162 -21.12 -5.83 17.47
N VAL A 163 -20.10 -6.54 17.94
CA VAL A 163 -18.70 -6.17 17.74
C VAL A 163 -18.32 -6.34 16.26
N LEU A 164 -17.96 -5.24 15.61
CA LEU A 164 -17.45 -5.22 14.23
C LEU A 164 -15.98 -5.58 14.22
N TYR A 165 -15.20 -4.93 15.06
CA TYR A 165 -13.78 -5.17 15.29
C TYR A 165 -13.36 -4.61 16.64
N ARG A 166 -12.19 -5.01 17.08
CA ARG A 166 -11.52 -4.46 18.26
C ARG A 166 -10.33 -3.61 17.79
N ILE A 167 -10.03 -2.54 18.49
CA ILE A 167 -8.95 -1.62 18.15
C ILE A 167 -8.15 -1.26 19.37
N LYS A 168 -6.84 -1.17 19.23
CA LYS A 168 -5.97 -0.49 20.18
C LYS A 168 -4.90 0.30 19.45
N ASP A 169 -4.34 1.29 20.12
CA ASP A 169 -3.26 2.09 19.57
C ASP A 169 -2.22 2.45 20.62
N CYS A 170 -1.05 2.84 20.15
CA CYS A 170 -0.02 3.46 20.96
C CYS A 170 0.66 4.58 20.17
N VAL A 171 1.24 5.52 20.89
CA VAL A 171 2.16 6.52 20.32
C VAL A 171 3.49 6.30 21.03
N ASP A 172 4.53 6.00 20.27
CA ASP A 172 5.87 5.74 20.79
C ASP A 172 6.93 6.08 19.75
N ASP A 173 8.17 6.05 20.19
CA ASP A 173 9.33 6.28 19.35
C ASP A 173 9.85 4.96 18.76
N PHE A 174 9.91 4.90 17.43
CA PHE A 174 10.39 3.72 16.71
C PHE A 174 11.66 4.03 15.93
N ASN A 175 12.63 3.12 16.00
CA ASN A 175 13.90 3.25 15.33
C ASN A 175 13.85 2.56 13.96
N TYR A 176 14.20 3.30 12.91
CA TYR A 176 14.35 2.81 11.55
C TYR A 176 15.82 2.79 11.15
N ASN A 177 16.36 1.62 10.88
CA ASN A 177 17.70 1.46 10.34
C ASN A 177 17.63 1.45 8.81
N TYR A 178 18.44 2.25 8.17
CA TYR A 178 18.51 2.33 6.72
C TYR A 178 19.96 2.54 6.23
N THR A 179 20.18 2.28 4.96
CA THR A 179 21.44 2.58 4.31
C THR A 179 21.26 3.81 3.41
N ASP A 180 22.07 4.82 3.56
CA ASP A 180 22.01 6.00 2.72
C ASP A 180 22.59 5.74 1.31
N LYS A 181 22.55 6.78 0.43
CA LYS A 181 23.05 6.67 -0.94
C LYS A 181 24.55 6.37 -1.01
N ASP A 182 25.31 6.71 0.03
CA ASP A 182 26.75 6.52 0.13
C ASP A 182 27.13 5.18 0.77
N GLY A 183 26.14 4.34 1.07
CA GLY A 183 26.31 3.00 1.67
C GLY A 183 26.47 3.01 3.19
N HIS A 184 26.31 4.14 3.87
CA HIS A 184 26.44 4.23 5.32
C HIS A 184 25.14 3.82 6.01
N ARG A 185 25.27 2.98 7.06
CA ARG A 185 24.15 2.63 7.94
C ARG A 185 23.80 3.82 8.81
N LYS A 186 22.53 4.20 8.80
CA LYS A 186 21.96 5.27 9.61
C LYS A 186 20.73 4.77 10.36
N ALA A 187 20.42 5.44 11.46
CA ALA A 187 19.17 5.24 12.21
C ALA A 187 18.40 6.55 12.23
N LEU A 188 17.09 6.44 12.04
CA LEU A 188 16.15 7.55 12.21
C LEU A 188 15.13 7.14 13.27
N LYS A 189 14.94 7.99 14.28
CA LYS A 189 13.93 7.83 15.30
C LYS A 189 12.70 8.63 14.90
N LEU A 190 11.54 7.96 14.83
CA LEU A 190 10.26 8.56 14.47
C LEU A 190 9.25 8.30 15.56
N THR A 191 8.55 9.35 16.00
CA THR A 191 7.36 9.19 16.84
C THR A 191 6.19 8.84 15.95
N GLU A 192 5.64 7.62 16.11
CA GLU A 192 4.54 7.11 15.30
C GLU A 192 3.34 6.75 16.17
N LYS A 193 2.14 7.01 15.66
CA LYS A 193 0.93 6.38 16.15
C LYS A 193 0.76 5.03 15.44
N ARG A 194 0.77 3.94 16.19
CA ARG A 194 0.48 2.59 15.68
C ARG A 194 -0.91 2.17 16.10
N VAL A 195 -1.67 1.64 15.13
CA VAL A 195 -3.06 1.21 15.33
C VAL A 195 -3.15 -0.26 14.95
N VAL A 196 -3.72 -1.07 15.84
CA VAL A 196 -3.98 -2.49 15.63
C VAL A 196 -5.47 -2.73 15.61
N THR A 197 -5.94 -3.43 14.58
CA THR A 197 -7.34 -3.86 14.50
C THR A 197 -7.43 -5.38 14.52
N PHE A 198 -8.39 -5.91 15.23
CA PHE A 198 -8.71 -7.33 15.28
C PHE A 198 -10.18 -7.55 14.94
N ASN A 199 -10.46 -8.33 13.89
CA ASN A 199 -11.81 -8.68 13.49
C ASN A 199 -12.13 -10.13 13.95
N PRO A 200 -12.99 -10.31 14.98
CA PRO A 200 -13.31 -11.64 15.52
C PRO A 200 -13.93 -12.58 14.47
N LYS A 201 -14.84 -12.09 13.64
CA LYS A 201 -15.50 -12.90 12.60
C LYS A 201 -14.51 -13.39 11.54
N LEU A 202 -13.57 -12.52 11.14
CA LEU A 202 -12.51 -12.90 10.19
C LEU A 202 -11.56 -13.92 10.82
N ALA A 203 -11.19 -13.73 12.08
CA ALA A 203 -10.31 -14.65 12.80
C ALA A 203 -10.95 -16.05 12.92
N GLU A 204 -12.23 -16.13 13.23
CA GLU A 204 -12.98 -17.40 13.29
C GLU A 204 -13.01 -18.09 11.91
N LYS A 205 -13.31 -17.35 10.85
CA LYS A 205 -13.29 -17.88 9.47
C LYS A 205 -11.91 -18.44 9.10
N GLN A 206 -10.84 -17.71 9.41
CA GLN A 206 -9.47 -18.15 9.15
C GLN A 206 -9.11 -19.39 9.97
N LYS A 207 -9.51 -19.46 11.23
CA LYS A 207 -9.30 -20.65 12.09
C LYS A 207 -9.99 -21.88 11.53
N LEU A 208 -11.22 -21.76 11.05
CA LEU A 208 -11.95 -22.86 10.41
C LEU A 208 -11.24 -23.34 9.14
N GLU A 209 -10.71 -22.41 8.32
CA GLU A 209 -9.97 -22.78 7.10
C GLU A 209 -8.66 -23.51 7.43
N ILE A 210 -7.90 -23.01 8.40
CA ILE A 210 -6.67 -23.67 8.87
C ILE A 210 -6.98 -25.08 9.38
N ASN A 211 -8.02 -25.25 10.18
CA ASN A 211 -8.42 -26.56 10.69
C ASN A 211 -8.78 -27.53 9.56
N ARG A 212 -9.49 -27.06 8.53
CA ARG A 212 -9.78 -27.87 7.33
C ARG A 212 -8.51 -28.32 6.60
N GLN A 213 -7.52 -27.44 6.48
CA GLN A 213 -6.23 -27.78 5.85
C GLN A 213 -5.45 -28.79 6.69
N VAL A 214 -5.42 -28.63 8.01
CA VAL A 214 -4.81 -29.59 8.94
C VAL A 214 -5.45 -30.97 8.84
N GLU A 215 -6.78 -31.04 8.80
CA GLU A 215 -7.49 -32.33 8.66
C GLU A 215 -7.24 -33.00 7.29
N LYS A 216 -7.08 -32.21 6.21
CA LYS A 216 -6.67 -32.76 4.91
C LYS A 216 -5.24 -33.31 4.91
N ALA A 217 -4.33 -32.67 5.65
CA ALA A 217 -2.94 -33.09 5.74
C ALA A 217 -2.73 -34.35 6.63
N LYS A 218 -3.70 -34.68 7.51
CA LYS A 218 -3.68 -35.89 8.35
C LYS A 218 -4.18 -37.14 7.63
N LYS A 219 -4.90 -36.98 6.53
CA LYS A 219 -5.38 -38.08 5.65
C LYS A 219 -4.35 -38.44 4.62
#